data_f28a054da3db9d0499fd425816236500
#
_entry.id   f28a054da3db9d0499fd425816236500
#
_cell.length_a   1.000
_cell.length_b   1.000
_cell.length_c   1.000
_cell.angle_alpha   90.00
_cell.angle_beta   90.00
_cell.angle_gamma   90.00
#
_symmetry.space_group_name_H-M   'P 1'
#
loop_
_entity.id
_entity.type
_entity.pdbx_description
1 polymer ?
#
loop_
_entity_poly.entity_id
_entity_poly.type
_entity_poly.pdbx_seq_one_letter_code
_entity_poly.pdbx_strand_id
1 'polypeptide(L)'
;MTILFLHGWNSVPGSVKPTYLKDHGHEVINPALDNEDFATSLAVAQAEFDNHKPDVVVGSSRGGAIAMNLTAGDTPLVLLCPAWRKYGSAKTVKANATILHSRADDVVPLADSEELVRNSGAVFGVDRSRK
;
A
#
# COMPACT_ATOMS: atom_id res chain seq x y z
N MET A 1 -0.59 -17.43 -1.18
CA MET A 1 -1.68 -16.56 -0.70
C MET A 1 -2.14 -15.63 -1.79
N THR A 2 -3.33 -15.09 -1.66
CA THR A 2 -3.86 -14.10 -2.59
C THR A 2 -3.54 -12.70 -2.08
N ILE A 3 -2.87 -11.91 -2.91
CA ILE A 3 -2.41 -10.57 -2.56
C ILE A 3 -3.07 -9.57 -3.50
N LEU A 4 -3.71 -8.54 -2.92
CA LEU A 4 -4.13 -7.38 -3.69
C LEU A 4 -3.00 -6.36 -3.63
N PHE A 5 -2.40 -6.06 -4.78
CA PHE A 5 -1.30 -5.12 -4.87
C PHE A 5 -1.77 -3.81 -5.51
N LEU A 6 -1.56 -2.71 -4.82
CA LEU A 6 -1.97 -1.37 -5.25
C LEU A 6 -0.71 -0.55 -5.55
N HIS A 7 -0.51 -0.25 -6.84
CA HIS A 7 0.71 0.43 -7.31
C HIS A 7 0.64 1.94 -7.03
N GLY A 8 1.81 2.58 -7.15
CA GLY A 8 1.94 4.01 -6.93
C GLY A 8 1.71 4.84 -8.17
N TRP A 9 1.93 6.13 -8.01
CA TRP A 9 1.83 7.12 -9.07
C TRP A 9 2.79 6.75 -10.22
N ASN A 10 2.30 6.83 -11.44
CA ASN A 10 3.06 6.52 -12.66
C ASN A 10 3.59 5.09 -12.75
N SER A 11 3.19 4.21 -11.83
CA SER A 11 3.48 2.79 -11.95
C SER A 11 2.40 2.11 -12.79
N VAL A 12 2.73 0.92 -13.25
CA VAL A 12 1.80 0.13 -14.07
C VAL A 12 1.73 -1.30 -13.51
N PRO A 13 0.66 -2.04 -13.78
CA PRO A 13 0.62 -3.47 -13.51
C PRO A 13 1.79 -4.15 -14.22
N GLY A 14 2.41 -5.13 -13.60
CA GLY A 14 3.57 -5.80 -14.16
C GLY A 14 4.91 -5.19 -13.81
N SER A 15 4.94 -4.20 -12.91
CA SER A 15 6.19 -3.65 -12.39
C SER A 15 6.89 -4.65 -11.47
N VAL A 16 8.06 -4.26 -10.94
CA VAL A 16 8.97 -5.19 -10.26
C VAL A 16 8.35 -5.85 -9.03
N LYS A 17 7.70 -5.05 -8.16
CA LYS A 17 7.20 -5.59 -6.88
C LYS A 17 6.11 -6.64 -7.06
N PRO A 18 5.04 -6.38 -7.84
CA PRO A 18 4.02 -7.41 -8.02
C PRO A 18 4.54 -8.62 -8.79
N THR A 19 5.47 -8.42 -9.73
CA THR A 19 6.08 -9.52 -10.46
C THR A 19 6.90 -10.40 -9.52
N TYR A 20 7.66 -9.80 -8.61
CA TYR A 20 8.41 -10.54 -7.59
C TYR A 20 7.50 -11.45 -6.76
N LEU A 21 6.39 -10.90 -6.29
CA LEU A 21 5.45 -11.67 -5.48
C LEU A 21 4.85 -12.83 -6.27
N LYS A 22 4.48 -12.58 -7.52
CA LYS A 22 3.93 -13.61 -8.39
C LYS A 22 4.95 -14.72 -8.64
N ASP A 23 6.21 -14.35 -8.88
CA ASP A 23 7.28 -15.32 -9.14
C ASP A 23 7.59 -16.17 -7.90
N HIS A 24 7.21 -15.70 -6.71
CA HIS A 24 7.40 -16.45 -5.46
C HIS A 24 6.15 -17.24 -5.05
N GLY A 25 5.25 -17.51 -6.01
CA GLY A 25 4.16 -18.44 -5.81
C GLY A 25 2.86 -17.84 -5.27
N HIS A 26 2.75 -16.51 -5.23
CA HIS A 26 1.53 -15.86 -4.78
C HIS A 26 0.61 -15.53 -5.94
N GLU A 27 -0.68 -15.60 -5.71
CA GLU A 27 -1.66 -15.05 -6.64
C GLU A 27 -1.76 -13.55 -6.39
N VAL A 28 -1.45 -12.74 -7.40
CA VAL A 28 -1.42 -11.28 -7.26
C VAL A 28 -2.51 -10.66 -8.11
N ILE A 29 -3.42 -9.95 -7.45
CA ILE A 29 -4.43 -9.13 -8.09
C ILE A 29 -3.84 -7.72 -8.16
N ASN A 30 -3.59 -7.23 -9.36
CA ASN A 30 -2.83 -5.99 -9.57
C ASN A 30 -3.57 -5.10 -10.57
N PRO A 31 -4.63 -4.42 -10.12
CA PRO A 31 -5.45 -3.60 -11.02
C PRO A 31 -4.70 -2.34 -11.48
N ALA A 32 -5.01 -1.89 -12.69
CA ALA A 32 -4.57 -0.59 -13.16
C ALA A 32 -5.36 0.49 -12.42
N LEU A 33 -4.66 1.45 -11.85
CA LEU A 33 -5.27 2.51 -11.04
C LEU A 33 -5.08 3.86 -11.72
N ASP A 34 -6.16 4.64 -11.76
CA ASP A 34 -6.17 5.96 -12.36
C ASP A 34 -5.29 6.92 -11.54
N ASN A 35 -4.29 7.52 -12.17
CA ASN A 35 -3.38 8.44 -11.50
C ASN A 35 -4.02 9.79 -11.20
N GLU A 36 -5.10 10.15 -11.87
CA GLU A 36 -5.64 11.51 -11.80
C GLU A 36 -6.80 11.64 -10.82
N ASP A 37 -7.47 10.53 -10.48
CA ASP A 37 -8.63 10.57 -9.60
C ASP A 37 -8.48 9.52 -8.50
N PHE A 38 -8.21 10.01 -7.29
CA PHE A 38 -8.04 9.12 -6.13
C PHE A 38 -9.31 8.35 -5.82
N ALA A 39 -10.46 9.01 -5.89
CA ALA A 39 -11.74 8.35 -5.60
C ALA A 39 -12.03 7.21 -6.59
N THR A 40 -11.72 7.41 -7.86
CA THR A 40 -11.87 6.36 -8.87
C THR A 40 -10.94 5.19 -8.59
N SER A 41 -9.68 5.47 -8.25
CA SER A 41 -8.72 4.43 -7.88
C SER A 41 -9.18 3.66 -6.65
N LEU A 42 -9.69 4.36 -5.65
CA LEU A 42 -10.20 3.71 -4.44
C LEU A 42 -11.39 2.81 -4.75
N ALA A 43 -12.30 3.25 -5.62
CA ALA A 43 -13.45 2.45 -6.02
C ALA A 43 -13.03 1.17 -6.74
N VAL A 44 -12.05 1.27 -7.64
CA VAL A 44 -11.51 0.11 -8.36
C VAL A 44 -10.87 -0.86 -7.37
N ALA A 45 -10.04 -0.35 -6.47
CA ALA A 45 -9.36 -1.18 -5.47
C ALA A 45 -10.37 -1.85 -4.53
N GLN A 46 -11.40 -1.14 -4.11
CA GLN A 46 -12.43 -1.71 -3.24
C GLN A 46 -13.19 -2.83 -3.94
N ALA A 47 -13.55 -2.64 -5.20
CA ALA A 47 -14.24 -3.68 -5.98
C ALA A 47 -13.37 -4.93 -6.11
N GLU A 48 -12.08 -4.77 -6.38
CA GLU A 48 -11.16 -5.89 -6.46
C GLU A 48 -11.02 -6.60 -5.12
N PHE A 49 -10.96 -5.83 -4.04
CA PHE A 49 -10.92 -6.40 -2.69
C PHE A 49 -12.17 -7.24 -2.41
N ASP A 50 -13.33 -6.69 -2.71
CA ASP A 50 -14.61 -7.36 -2.43
C ASP A 50 -14.77 -8.62 -3.26
N ASN A 51 -14.30 -8.60 -4.52
CA ASN A 51 -14.44 -9.73 -5.44
C ASN A 51 -13.47 -10.86 -5.13
N HIS A 52 -12.25 -10.55 -4.71
CA HIS A 52 -11.19 -11.55 -4.56
C HIS A 52 -10.93 -11.95 -3.12
N LYS A 53 -11.36 -11.17 -2.16
CA LYS A 53 -11.17 -11.43 -0.72
C LYS A 53 -9.71 -11.82 -0.42
N PRO A 54 -8.76 -10.92 -0.69
CA PRO A 54 -7.35 -11.26 -0.56
C PRO A 54 -6.95 -11.56 0.88
N ASP A 55 -5.87 -12.30 1.03
CA ASP A 55 -5.29 -12.61 2.34
C ASP A 55 -4.54 -11.42 2.91
N VAL A 56 -4.00 -10.55 2.04
CA VAL A 56 -3.28 -9.36 2.43
C VAL A 56 -3.39 -8.32 1.33
N VAL A 57 -3.36 -7.03 1.72
CA VAL A 57 -3.29 -5.92 0.77
C VAL A 57 -1.91 -5.28 0.91
N VAL A 58 -1.20 -5.16 -0.21
CA VAL A 58 0.10 -4.48 -0.28
C VAL A 58 -0.10 -3.21 -1.09
N GLY A 59 0.20 -2.07 -0.50
CA GLY A 59 0.07 -0.79 -1.19
C GLY A 59 1.38 -0.02 -1.15
N SER A 60 1.79 0.53 -2.29
CA SER A 60 3.05 1.24 -2.43
C SER A 60 2.78 2.71 -2.77
N SER A 61 3.36 3.62 -1.99
CA SER A 61 3.27 5.07 -2.20
C SER A 61 1.81 5.54 -2.23
N ARG A 62 1.33 6.07 -3.35
CA ARG A 62 -0.09 6.42 -3.53
C ARG A 62 -0.99 5.21 -3.30
N GLY A 63 -0.57 4.02 -3.76
CA GLY A 63 -1.30 2.78 -3.52
C GLY A 63 -1.38 2.43 -2.05
N GLY A 64 -0.39 2.83 -1.25
CA GLY A 64 -0.45 2.70 0.21
C GLY A 64 -1.56 3.56 0.81
N ALA A 65 -1.71 4.79 0.34
CA ALA A 65 -2.81 5.64 0.76
C ALA A 65 -4.16 5.06 0.36
N ILE A 66 -4.26 4.48 -0.83
CA ILE A 66 -5.48 3.79 -1.26
C ILE A 66 -5.81 2.65 -0.30
N ALA A 67 -4.80 1.82 0.04
CA ALA A 67 -4.99 0.71 0.96
C ALA A 67 -5.53 1.19 2.31
N MET A 68 -5.01 2.30 2.82
CA MET A 68 -5.44 2.86 4.10
C MET A 68 -6.91 3.30 4.10
N ASN A 69 -7.45 3.64 2.94
CA ASN A 69 -8.82 4.12 2.82
C ASN A 69 -9.81 3.00 2.43
N LEU A 70 -9.33 1.77 2.24
CA LEU A 70 -10.21 0.63 1.98
C LEU A 70 -11.01 0.25 3.21
N THR A 71 -12.21 -0.27 2.98
CA THR A 71 -12.94 -1.01 4.00
C THR A 71 -12.46 -2.46 3.89
N ALA A 72 -11.47 -2.82 4.69
CA ALA A 72 -10.75 -4.09 4.57
C ALA A 72 -10.97 -5.04 5.77
N GLY A 73 -11.78 -4.63 6.76
CA GLY A 73 -12.04 -5.46 7.94
C GLY A 73 -10.75 -5.85 8.64
N ASP A 74 -10.57 -7.14 8.87
CA ASP A 74 -9.38 -7.66 9.56
C ASP A 74 -8.25 -8.06 8.60
N THR A 75 -8.38 -7.81 7.31
CA THR A 75 -7.34 -8.14 6.34
C THR A 75 -6.11 -7.29 6.62
N PRO A 76 -4.92 -7.92 6.81
CA PRO A 76 -3.71 -7.15 7.10
C PRO A 76 -3.29 -6.29 5.90
N LEU A 77 -2.71 -5.13 6.22
CA LEU A 77 -2.14 -4.23 5.22
C LEU A 77 -0.62 -4.23 5.34
N VAL A 78 0.07 -4.26 4.21
CA VAL A 78 1.51 -4.00 4.13
C VAL A 78 1.68 -2.74 3.30
N LEU A 79 2.20 -1.70 3.91
CA LEU A 79 2.29 -0.37 3.32
C LEU A 79 3.76 -0.02 3.07
N LEU A 80 4.08 0.20 1.81
CA LEU A 80 5.44 0.53 1.39
C LEU A 80 5.48 2.04 1.12
N CYS A 81 6.21 2.78 1.95
CA CYS A 81 6.29 4.25 1.89
C CYS A 81 4.92 4.89 1.57
N PRO A 82 3.91 4.69 2.42
CA PRO A 82 2.56 5.16 2.07
C PRO A 82 2.49 6.68 2.02
N ALA A 83 1.91 7.19 0.94
CA ALA A 83 1.76 8.64 0.72
C ALA A 83 0.46 9.16 1.34
N TRP A 84 0.22 8.81 2.60
CA TRP A 84 -1.06 9.05 3.28
C TRP A 84 -1.34 10.53 3.53
N ARG A 85 -0.28 11.33 3.65
CA ARG A 85 -0.44 12.75 3.93
C ARG A 85 -0.95 13.49 2.69
N LYS A 86 -0.59 13.00 1.51
CA LYS A 86 -0.93 13.63 0.24
C LYS A 86 -2.26 13.17 -0.31
N TYR A 87 -2.66 11.94 -0.05
CA TYR A 87 -3.82 11.32 -0.68
C TYR A 87 -4.78 10.75 0.35
N GLY A 88 -6.08 10.97 0.13
CA GLY A 88 -7.13 10.39 0.94
C GLY A 88 -7.28 11.08 2.29
N SER A 89 -8.14 10.50 3.12
CA SER A 89 -8.48 11.08 4.42
C SER A 89 -7.99 10.26 5.61
N ALA A 90 -7.61 9.00 5.40
CA ALA A 90 -7.17 8.14 6.50
C ALA A 90 -5.83 8.63 7.06
N LYS A 91 -5.74 8.70 8.38
CA LYS A 91 -4.54 9.17 9.10
C LYS A 91 -4.04 8.17 10.12
N THR A 92 -4.67 7.01 10.19
CA THR A 92 -4.28 5.92 11.06
C THR A 92 -4.51 4.60 10.35
N VAL A 93 -3.88 3.54 10.86
CA VAL A 93 -4.09 2.18 10.39
C VAL A 93 -4.37 1.27 11.59
N LYS A 94 -4.89 0.09 11.33
CA LYS A 94 -5.10 -0.90 12.39
C LYS A 94 -3.76 -1.50 12.82
N ALA A 95 -3.72 -2.05 14.02
CA ALA A 95 -2.50 -2.61 14.60
C ALA A 95 -1.94 -3.78 13.78
N ASN A 96 -2.74 -4.46 12.97
CA ASN A 96 -2.28 -5.54 12.12
C ASN A 96 -1.61 -5.05 10.82
N ALA A 97 -1.44 -3.75 10.65
CA ALA A 97 -0.72 -3.20 9.50
C ALA A 97 0.80 -3.22 9.76
N THR A 98 1.55 -3.42 8.68
CA THR A 98 3.01 -3.31 8.68
C THR A 98 3.40 -2.18 7.73
N ILE A 99 4.23 -1.27 8.21
CA ILE A 99 4.69 -0.13 7.42
C ILE A 99 6.19 -0.28 7.18
N LEU A 100 6.59 -0.23 5.92
CA LEU A 100 7.99 -0.32 5.52
C LEU A 100 8.35 0.94 4.75
N HIS A 101 9.50 1.55 5.06
CA HIS A 101 9.92 2.80 4.44
C HIS A 101 11.43 2.83 4.29
N SER A 102 11.91 3.30 3.14
CA SER A 102 13.34 3.46 2.91
C SER A 102 13.79 4.84 3.40
N ARG A 103 14.95 4.89 4.08
CA ARG A 103 15.56 6.15 4.47
C ARG A 103 15.99 6.99 3.27
N ALA A 104 16.18 6.35 2.12
CA ALA A 104 16.62 7.01 0.90
C ALA A 104 15.44 7.50 0.03
N ASP A 105 14.21 7.43 0.53
CA ASP A 105 13.03 7.84 -0.24
C ASP A 105 13.02 9.35 -0.41
N ASP A 106 13.04 9.81 -1.66
CA ASP A 106 13.04 11.22 -2.03
C ASP A 106 11.64 11.79 -2.20
N VAL A 107 10.64 10.92 -2.31
CA VAL A 107 9.28 11.32 -2.68
C VAL A 107 8.38 11.40 -1.46
N VAL A 108 8.41 10.37 -0.61
CA VAL A 108 7.64 10.34 0.63
C VAL A 108 8.61 10.39 1.79
N PRO A 109 8.58 11.47 2.61
CA PRO A 109 9.51 11.58 3.74
C PRO A 109 9.31 10.44 4.73
N LEU A 110 10.42 9.89 5.22
CA LEU A 110 10.39 8.86 6.26
C LEU A 110 9.61 9.33 7.50
N ALA A 111 9.70 10.61 7.82
CA ALA A 111 8.99 11.20 8.96
C ALA A 111 7.48 11.00 8.87
N ASP A 112 6.91 10.94 7.67
CA ASP A 112 5.48 10.71 7.50
C ASP A 112 5.08 9.30 7.99
N SER A 113 5.90 8.29 7.70
CA SER A 113 5.64 6.94 8.20
C SER A 113 5.89 6.84 9.69
N GLU A 114 6.89 7.54 10.21
CA GLU A 114 7.13 7.59 11.65
C GLU A 114 5.94 8.18 12.40
N GLU A 115 5.34 9.22 11.87
CA GLU A 115 4.13 9.80 12.45
C GLU A 115 2.95 8.83 12.38
N LEU A 116 2.76 8.17 11.25
CA LEU A 116 1.68 7.21 11.08
C LEU A 116 1.80 6.07 12.09
N VAL A 117 3.01 5.58 12.35
CA VAL A 117 3.26 4.55 13.35
C VAL A 117 2.91 5.05 14.75
N ARG A 118 3.33 6.27 15.08
CA ARG A 118 3.00 6.85 16.40
C ARG A 118 1.49 6.97 16.60
N ASN A 119 0.77 7.30 15.53
CA ASN A 119 -0.69 7.46 15.61
C ASN A 119 -1.42 6.12 15.72
N SER A 120 -0.82 5.04 15.28
CA SER A 120 -1.53 3.78 15.02
C SER A 120 -1.05 2.59 15.83
N GLY A 121 0.22 2.58 16.26
CA GLY A 121 0.82 1.42 16.93
C GLY A 121 1.10 0.26 15.99
N ALA A 122 1.25 0.51 14.70
CA ALA A 122 1.53 -0.52 13.70
C ALA A 122 2.99 -0.98 13.77
N VAL A 123 3.28 -2.13 13.17
CA VAL A 123 4.65 -2.64 13.02
C VAL A 123 5.38 -1.76 11.99
N PHE A 124 6.63 -1.41 12.29
CA PHE A 124 7.40 -0.49 11.47
C PHE A 124 8.78 -1.06 11.16
N GLY A 125 9.13 -1.07 9.87
CA GLY A 125 10.46 -1.44 9.40
C GLY A 125 11.06 -0.34 8.55
N VAL A 126 12.34 -0.05 8.74
CA VAL A 126 13.07 0.94 7.97
C VAL A 126 14.16 0.25 7.16
N ASP A 127 14.15 0.45 5.85
CA ASP A 127 15.23 0.01 4.98
C ASP A 127 16.33 1.06 5.05
N ARG A 128 17.47 0.66 5.57
CA ARG A 128 18.62 1.55 5.76
C ARG A 128 19.67 1.40 4.66
N SER A 129 19.39 0.58 3.67
CA SER A 129 20.32 0.42 2.56
C SER A 129 20.41 1.71 1.75
N ARG A 130 21.55 1.89 1.10
CA ARG A 130 21.76 3.00 0.20
C ARG A 130 21.52 2.55 -1.22
N LYS A 131 20.84 3.36 -1.95
CA LYS A 131 20.56 3.04 -3.35
C LYS A 131 20.96 4.19 -4.21
#